data_92e45742f6f3f678177166c4800bcf57
#
_entry.id   92e45742f6f3f678177166c4800bcf57
#
_cell.length_a   1.000
_cell.length_b   1.000
_cell.length_c   1.000
_cell.angle_alpha   90.00
_cell.angle_beta   90.00
_cell.angle_gamma   90.00
#
_symmetry.space_group_name_H-M   'P 1'
#
loop_
_entity.id
_entity.type
_entity.pdbx_description
1 polymer ?
#
loop_
_entity_poly.entity_id
_entity_poly.type
_entity_poly.pdbx_seq_one_letter_code
_entity_poly.pdbx_strand_id
1 'polypeptide(L)'
;MPQKKRKVNLVDIPKHTFEMLSRCAALLKPPPTLTLSQWADTYRMLSAESSAEPGRWRTDKAPYQREIMDAISDRHVRKVVIMSAAQIGKTDAFILNPIAYYMDYEPAPILVLQPTIDMGQTFSKDRLAPMLRDTPELSDKVDTKSRYSGNTILKKNFPGGHITIVGANSASGLASRPIKVLLADEVDRYPQSAGEEGDPLSLAQKRQTTFWDKKTVMVSTPVIKGHSRIETEYNLSTKEEWNVPCPNCGHYQPLVWGGVKFDKDNPSAPVQYVCERCGALGSEYAWKKASKHGKFIAENPGAEARGFHLNTLASTFCGWSEIVQKFLVAHEQLEQGNPEGMKVWVNTELGEPWEEQGKQIEDSDLVTRREIYEAEVPDDVLVLTAGIDTQDDRFEVEVCGWGEGKESWGIRYQKIYGDLLKEQIWKSLDAFLLTTFYKKDGTPMRILAAGMDSGGHHSNAVYTFCKERFDRHVFALKGKGGEIDFIRNPSTNNRVKAPLFIVGTDTGKATLYRRLANKTKGPNYCHFPLNEEAGYDENYFRGLTSEKLVTRFARGKMKTMWVLKDEHYKRNEPLDLRNYATAALEIANPILLKRDNLPQPTQRQGRRKLSGGIG
;
A
#
# COMPACT_ATOMS: atom_id res chain seq x y z
N MET A 1 -18.72 36.57 -71.06
CA MET A 1 -19.99 35.87 -71.31
C MET A 1 -20.44 35.23 -70.00
N PRO A 2 -21.63 35.57 -69.46
CA PRO A 2 -22.11 35.02 -68.20
C PRO A 2 -22.67 33.61 -68.42
N GLN A 3 -22.19 32.63 -67.62
CA GLN A 3 -22.73 31.27 -67.61
C GLN A 3 -24.17 31.25 -67.14
N LYS A 4 -25.07 30.77 -68.00
CA LYS A 4 -26.50 30.52 -67.69
C LYS A 4 -26.57 29.41 -66.63
N LYS A 5 -27.05 29.74 -65.43
CA LYS A 5 -27.47 28.76 -64.43
C LYS A 5 -28.61 27.92 -64.99
N ARG A 6 -28.36 26.60 -65.17
CA ARG A 6 -29.42 25.64 -65.49
C ARG A 6 -30.40 25.61 -64.31
N LYS A 7 -31.66 26.00 -64.53
CA LYS A 7 -32.77 25.72 -63.61
C LYS A 7 -32.99 24.20 -63.62
N VAL A 8 -32.73 23.56 -62.50
CA VAL A 8 -33.15 22.20 -62.25
C VAL A 8 -34.66 22.25 -62.03
N ASN A 9 -35.43 21.68 -62.95
CA ASN A 9 -36.87 21.47 -62.73
C ASN A 9 -37.02 20.44 -61.61
N LEU A 10 -37.51 20.84 -60.45
CA LEU A 10 -37.95 19.93 -59.41
C LEU A 10 -39.11 19.09 -59.98
N VAL A 11 -38.89 17.79 -60.17
CA VAL A 11 -39.96 16.85 -60.53
C VAL A 11 -40.93 16.84 -59.37
N ASP A 12 -42.22 17.12 -59.66
CA ASP A 12 -43.31 17.08 -58.70
C ASP A 12 -43.51 15.60 -58.27
N ILE A 13 -42.88 15.19 -57.16
CA ILE A 13 -42.97 13.83 -56.65
C ILE A 13 -44.30 13.72 -55.88
N PRO A 14 -45.18 12.75 -56.22
CA PRO A 14 -46.40 12.53 -55.47
C PRO A 14 -46.14 12.35 -53.98
N LYS A 15 -46.97 12.96 -53.14
CA LYS A 15 -46.80 12.96 -51.68
C LYS A 15 -46.49 11.59 -51.08
N HIS A 16 -47.19 10.56 -51.55
CA HIS A 16 -46.98 9.17 -51.13
C HIS A 16 -45.57 8.62 -51.50
N THR A 17 -45.10 8.95 -52.72
CA THR A 17 -43.76 8.57 -53.18
C THR A 17 -42.68 9.31 -52.38
N PHE A 18 -42.89 10.58 -52.08
CA PHE A 18 -41.99 11.36 -51.19
C PHE A 18 -41.92 10.76 -49.78
N GLU A 19 -43.08 10.40 -49.21
CA GLU A 19 -43.13 9.75 -47.88
C GLU A 19 -42.42 8.39 -47.89
N MET A 20 -42.61 7.58 -48.95
CA MET A 20 -41.92 6.29 -49.10
C MET A 20 -40.41 6.49 -49.24
N LEU A 21 -39.97 7.42 -50.11
CA LEU A 21 -38.56 7.74 -50.29
C LEU A 21 -37.94 8.29 -49.01
N SER A 22 -38.66 9.10 -48.27
CA SER A 22 -38.22 9.63 -46.97
C SER A 22 -38.08 8.54 -45.93
N ARG A 23 -38.97 7.55 -45.86
CA ARG A 23 -38.83 6.35 -45.04
C ARG A 23 -37.65 5.51 -45.44
N CYS A 24 -37.44 5.27 -46.73
CA CYS A 24 -36.27 4.55 -47.22
C CYS A 24 -34.98 5.30 -46.94
N ALA A 25 -34.94 6.61 -47.10
CA ALA A 25 -33.78 7.44 -46.78
C ALA A 25 -33.52 7.48 -45.26
N ALA A 26 -34.54 7.43 -44.43
CA ALA A 26 -34.41 7.34 -42.97
C ALA A 26 -33.80 6.00 -42.53
N LEU A 27 -34.13 4.88 -43.24
CA LEU A 27 -33.55 3.56 -43.02
C LEU A 27 -32.08 3.47 -43.47
N LEU A 28 -31.68 4.33 -44.44
CA LEU A 28 -30.31 4.39 -44.94
C LEU A 28 -29.41 5.37 -44.14
N LYS A 29 -29.99 6.16 -43.24
CA LYS A 29 -29.17 7.00 -42.36
C LYS A 29 -28.34 6.12 -41.46
N PRO A 30 -27.00 6.34 -41.40
CA PRO A 30 -26.20 5.65 -40.42
C PRO A 30 -26.75 5.95 -39.01
N PRO A 31 -26.75 4.97 -38.08
CA PRO A 31 -27.18 5.23 -36.71
C PRO A 31 -26.32 6.37 -36.14
N PRO A 32 -26.89 7.21 -35.26
CA PRO A 32 -26.14 8.29 -34.62
C PRO A 32 -24.95 7.72 -33.90
N THR A 33 -23.78 8.35 -34.02
CA THR A 33 -22.59 7.96 -33.27
C THR A 33 -22.78 8.35 -31.81
N LEU A 34 -23.21 7.39 -30.98
CA LEU A 34 -23.43 7.61 -29.55
C LEU A 34 -22.21 7.14 -28.75
N THR A 35 -21.79 7.94 -27.77
CA THR A 35 -20.88 7.48 -26.72
C THR A 35 -21.63 6.60 -25.73
N LEU A 36 -20.91 5.86 -24.88
CA LEU A 36 -21.52 5.01 -23.87
C LEU A 36 -22.42 5.82 -22.91
N SER A 37 -21.99 7.00 -22.49
CA SER A 37 -22.82 7.86 -21.61
C SER A 37 -24.10 8.32 -22.31
N GLN A 38 -24.01 8.73 -23.57
CA GLN A 38 -25.16 9.15 -24.38
C GLN A 38 -26.14 8.00 -24.65
N TRP A 39 -25.62 6.81 -24.94
CA TRP A 39 -26.44 5.60 -25.09
C TRP A 39 -27.18 5.29 -23.79
N ALA A 40 -26.47 5.32 -22.65
CA ALA A 40 -27.07 5.03 -21.36
C ALA A 40 -28.14 6.06 -20.98
N ASP A 41 -27.87 7.37 -21.14
CA ASP A 41 -28.84 8.44 -20.90
C ASP A 41 -30.11 8.33 -21.78
N THR A 42 -29.97 7.70 -22.97
CA THR A 42 -31.06 7.57 -23.93
C THR A 42 -31.91 6.32 -23.68
N TYR A 43 -31.29 5.18 -23.37
CA TYR A 43 -31.95 3.88 -23.44
C TYR A 43 -31.98 3.10 -22.12
N ARG A 44 -30.97 3.29 -21.25
CA ARG A 44 -30.79 2.46 -20.04
C ARG A 44 -31.88 2.71 -19.00
N MET A 45 -32.50 1.63 -18.53
CA MET A 45 -33.45 1.64 -17.41
C MET A 45 -32.86 0.93 -16.19
N LEU A 46 -32.99 1.57 -15.03
CA LEU A 46 -32.62 1.00 -13.73
C LEU A 46 -33.81 0.23 -13.14
N SER A 47 -33.56 -1.03 -12.76
CA SER A 47 -34.58 -1.89 -12.15
C SER A 47 -34.85 -1.48 -10.71
N ALA A 48 -36.12 -1.59 -10.29
CA ALA A 48 -36.51 -1.44 -8.90
C ALA A 48 -35.93 -2.53 -7.98
N GLU A 49 -35.54 -3.68 -8.54
CA GLU A 49 -34.94 -4.78 -7.78
C GLU A 49 -33.45 -4.53 -7.44
N SER A 50 -32.76 -3.70 -8.23
CA SER A 50 -31.32 -3.54 -8.14
C SER A 50 -30.84 -2.10 -7.91
N SER A 51 -31.77 -1.12 -7.89
CA SER A 51 -31.43 0.30 -7.70
C SER A 51 -32.35 0.96 -6.67
N ALA A 52 -31.77 1.80 -5.82
CA ALA A 52 -32.53 2.65 -4.89
C ALA A 52 -33.35 3.73 -5.63
N GLU A 53 -32.97 4.07 -6.86
CA GLU A 53 -33.66 5.06 -7.71
C GLU A 53 -34.00 4.40 -9.06
N PRO A 54 -35.11 3.65 -9.14
CA PRO A 54 -35.52 3.00 -10.40
C PRO A 54 -35.95 4.01 -11.45
N GLY A 55 -35.90 3.62 -12.72
CA GLY A 55 -36.28 4.43 -13.85
C GLY A 55 -35.15 4.71 -14.81
N ARG A 56 -35.24 5.81 -15.59
CA ARG A 56 -34.25 6.13 -16.61
C ARG A 56 -32.88 6.49 -16.00
N TRP A 57 -31.82 5.94 -16.55
CA TRP A 57 -30.44 6.33 -16.22
C TRP A 57 -30.21 7.81 -16.51
N ARG A 58 -29.45 8.48 -15.65
CA ARG A 58 -29.04 9.88 -15.81
C ARG A 58 -27.59 10.02 -15.37
N THR A 59 -26.68 10.16 -16.30
CA THR A 59 -25.24 10.35 -16.02
C THR A 59 -24.99 11.64 -15.22
N ASP A 60 -25.84 12.68 -15.40
CA ASP A 60 -25.71 13.95 -14.68
C ASP A 60 -25.91 13.84 -13.15
N LYS A 61 -26.46 12.72 -12.66
CA LYS A 61 -26.55 12.47 -11.21
C LYS A 61 -25.17 12.20 -10.59
N ALA A 62 -24.25 11.63 -11.38
CA ALA A 62 -22.88 11.34 -10.99
C ALA A 62 -21.92 11.79 -12.11
N PRO A 63 -21.64 13.11 -12.21
CA PRO A 63 -20.94 13.69 -13.36
C PRO A 63 -19.58 13.07 -13.65
N TYR A 64 -18.87 12.61 -12.62
CA TYR A 64 -17.59 11.91 -12.72
C TYR A 64 -17.65 10.60 -13.51
N GLN A 65 -18.83 10.04 -13.73
CA GLN A 65 -18.96 8.79 -14.50
C GLN A 65 -18.88 9.03 -16.02
N ARG A 66 -19.23 10.25 -16.51
CA ARG A 66 -19.35 10.56 -17.92
C ARG A 66 -18.07 10.30 -18.70
N GLU A 67 -16.96 10.93 -18.32
CA GLU A 67 -15.68 10.78 -19.03
C GLU A 67 -15.14 9.36 -19.01
N ILE A 68 -15.36 8.62 -17.92
CA ILE A 68 -14.96 7.21 -17.80
C ILE A 68 -15.78 6.35 -18.75
N MET A 69 -17.10 6.54 -18.79
CA MET A 69 -17.98 5.82 -19.69
C MET A 69 -17.62 6.11 -21.15
N ASP A 70 -17.36 7.37 -21.49
CA ASP A 70 -17.01 7.78 -22.84
C ASP A 70 -15.63 7.21 -23.25
N ALA A 71 -14.65 7.14 -22.32
CA ALA A 71 -13.38 6.47 -22.55
C ALA A 71 -13.54 4.95 -22.85
N ILE A 72 -14.54 4.29 -22.24
CA ILE A 72 -14.84 2.88 -22.52
C ILE A 72 -15.35 2.70 -23.95
N SER A 73 -16.11 3.62 -24.50
CA SER A 73 -16.60 3.54 -25.89
C SER A 73 -15.66 4.18 -26.93
N ASP A 74 -14.63 4.92 -26.51
CA ASP A 74 -13.65 5.49 -27.43
C ASP A 74 -12.78 4.41 -28.07
N ARG A 75 -12.80 4.31 -29.41
CA ARG A 75 -12.05 3.30 -30.17
C ARG A 75 -10.54 3.43 -30.07
N HIS A 76 -10.02 4.59 -29.72
CA HIS A 76 -8.59 4.82 -29.52
C HIS A 76 -8.09 4.37 -28.14
N VAL A 77 -8.98 4.25 -27.17
CA VAL A 77 -8.67 3.80 -25.81
C VAL A 77 -8.88 2.30 -25.71
N ARG A 78 -7.82 1.53 -25.61
CA ARG A 78 -7.88 0.05 -25.52
C ARG A 78 -8.03 -0.47 -24.10
N LYS A 79 -7.56 0.30 -23.10
CA LYS A 79 -7.55 -0.12 -21.70
C LYS A 79 -7.99 1.04 -20.80
N VAL A 80 -8.96 0.75 -19.95
CA VAL A 80 -9.49 1.67 -18.95
C VAL A 80 -9.32 1.03 -17.57
N VAL A 81 -8.68 1.75 -16.65
CA VAL A 81 -8.41 1.31 -15.28
C VAL A 81 -9.12 2.23 -14.30
N ILE A 82 -9.92 1.67 -13.41
CA ILE A 82 -10.74 2.45 -12.49
C ILE A 82 -10.43 1.98 -11.06
N MET A 83 -9.58 2.73 -10.38
CA MET A 83 -9.28 2.58 -8.96
C MET A 83 -10.22 3.48 -8.17
N SER A 84 -11.07 2.92 -7.31
CA SER A 84 -12.13 3.73 -6.75
C SER A 84 -12.64 3.26 -5.40
N ALA A 85 -13.24 4.19 -4.68
CA ALA A 85 -14.04 3.93 -3.49
C ALA A 85 -15.23 2.98 -3.77
N ALA A 86 -15.86 2.48 -2.70
CA ALA A 86 -16.92 1.48 -2.82
C ALA A 86 -18.24 2.05 -3.38
N GLN A 87 -18.72 3.16 -2.88
CA GLN A 87 -20.08 3.68 -3.11
C GLN A 87 -20.16 4.77 -4.20
N ILE A 88 -19.57 4.53 -5.37
CA ILE A 88 -19.56 5.48 -6.50
C ILE A 88 -20.41 5.04 -7.70
N GLY A 89 -21.19 3.96 -7.58
CA GLY A 89 -22.02 3.42 -8.67
C GLY A 89 -21.22 2.66 -9.74
N LYS A 90 -20.02 2.13 -9.40
CA LYS A 90 -19.07 1.54 -10.34
C LYS A 90 -19.62 0.36 -11.17
N THR A 91 -20.40 -0.55 -10.56
CA THR A 91 -20.92 -1.73 -11.26
C THR A 91 -21.93 -1.36 -12.34
N ASP A 92 -22.86 -0.44 -12.07
CA ASP A 92 -23.82 0.01 -13.07
C ASP A 92 -23.16 0.80 -14.18
N ALA A 93 -22.30 1.77 -13.84
CA ALA A 93 -21.68 2.66 -14.80
C ALA A 93 -20.63 1.98 -15.69
N PHE A 94 -19.78 1.13 -15.09
CA PHE A 94 -18.54 0.66 -15.75
C PHE A 94 -18.56 -0.82 -16.13
N ILE A 95 -19.56 -1.59 -15.66
CA ILE A 95 -19.73 -3.00 -16.03
C ILE A 95 -21.05 -3.22 -16.77
N LEU A 96 -22.20 -2.85 -16.17
CA LEU A 96 -23.51 -3.12 -16.77
C LEU A 96 -23.80 -2.24 -17.99
N ASN A 97 -23.53 -0.93 -17.92
CA ASN A 97 -23.74 -0.06 -19.07
C ASN A 97 -22.86 -0.43 -20.28
N PRO A 98 -21.55 -0.77 -20.12
CA PRO A 98 -20.76 -1.33 -21.22
C PRO A 98 -21.34 -2.62 -21.78
N ILE A 99 -21.81 -3.56 -20.95
CA ILE A 99 -22.50 -4.76 -21.42
C ILE A 99 -23.68 -4.38 -22.32
N ALA A 100 -24.53 -3.49 -21.86
CA ALA A 100 -25.72 -3.05 -22.58
C ALA A 100 -25.36 -2.37 -23.92
N TYR A 101 -24.39 -1.48 -23.91
CA TYR A 101 -23.88 -0.79 -25.09
C TYR A 101 -23.32 -1.76 -26.15
N TYR A 102 -22.47 -2.70 -25.73
CA TYR A 102 -21.87 -3.72 -26.61
C TYR A 102 -22.83 -4.88 -26.95
N MET A 103 -24.02 -4.90 -26.40
CA MET A 103 -25.11 -5.77 -26.87
C MET A 103 -25.99 -5.11 -27.90
N ASP A 104 -26.26 -3.82 -27.74
CA ASP A 104 -27.24 -3.09 -28.53
C ASP A 104 -26.61 -2.31 -29.67
N TYR A 105 -25.67 -1.44 -29.34
CA TYR A 105 -25.15 -0.42 -30.26
C TYR A 105 -23.91 -0.88 -31.05
N GLU A 106 -22.95 -1.56 -30.42
CA GLU A 106 -21.74 -2.09 -31.05
C GLU A 106 -21.57 -3.58 -30.69
N PRO A 107 -22.39 -4.49 -31.24
CA PRO A 107 -22.39 -5.89 -30.85
C PRO A 107 -21.01 -6.56 -30.91
N ALA A 108 -20.60 -7.20 -29.80
CA ALA A 108 -19.30 -7.81 -29.66
C ALA A 108 -19.31 -8.98 -28.66
N PRO A 109 -18.35 -9.92 -28.77
CA PRO A 109 -18.12 -10.95 -27.73
C PRO A 109 -17.59 -10.31 -26.44
N ILE A 110 -18.28 -10.52 -25.31
CA ILE A 110 -17.98 -9.94 -24.00
C ILE A 110 -17.59 -11.05 -23.02
N LEU A 111 -16.50 -10.86 -22.30
CA LEU A 111 -16.15 -11.63 -21.13
C LEU A 111 -16.28 -10.75 -19.88
N VAL A 112 -17.10 -11.18 -18.92
CA VAL A 112 -17.19 -10.60 -17.59
C VAL A 112 -16.41 -11.50 -16.64
N LEU A 113 -15.37 -10.95 -16.04
CA LEU A 113 -14.54 -11.66 -15.07
C LEU A 113 -14.92 -11.20 -13.66
N GLN A 114 -15.32 -12.15 -12.81
CA GLN A 114 -15.69 -11.96 -11.42
C GLN A 114 -14.70 -12.70 -10.51
N PRO A 115 -14.52 -12.33 -9.23
CA PRO A 115 -13.60 -13.01 -8.32
C PRO A 115 -13.85 -14.52 -8.22
N THR A 116 -15.10 -14.92 -8.10
CA THR A 116 -15.51 -16.34 -8.04
C THR A 116 -16.69 -16.61 -8.96
N ILE A 117 -16.92 -17.90 -9.25
CA ILE A 117 -18.05 -18.32 -10.09
C ILE A 117 -19.40 -18.01 -9.40
N ASP A 118 -19.46 -18.12 -8.07
CA ASP A 118 -20.68 -17.86 -7.28
C ASP A 118 -21.04 -16.36 -7.33
N MET A 119 -20.04 -15.47 -7.23
CA MET A 119 -20.23 -14.03 -7.46
C MET A 119 -20.70 -13.76 -8.89
N GLY A 120 -20.19 -14.48 -9.87
CA GLY A 120 -20.64 -14.41 -11.26
C GLY A 120 -22.09 -14.82 -11.43
N GLN A 121 -22.54 -15.86 -10.74
CA GLN A 121 -23.96 -16.29 -10.74
C GLN A 121 -24.88 -15.25 -10.08
N THR A 122 -24.47 -14.70 -8.94
CA THR A 122 -25.17 -13.64 -8.23
C THR A 122 -25.28 -12.39 -9.12
N PHE A 123 -24.17 -11.94 -9.71
CA PHE A 123 -24.15 -10.83 -10.66
C PHE A 123 -25.13 -11.06 -11.82
N SER A 124 -25.13 -12.27 -12.39
CA SER A 124 -26.02 -12.62 -13.51
C SER A 124 -27.50 -12.56 -13.14
N LYS A 125 -27.87 -13.07 -11.94
CA LYS A 125 -29.26 -13.14 -11.49
C LYS A 125 -29.77 -11.79 -10.97
N ASP A 126 -28.97 -11.11 -10.14
CA ASP A 126 -29.45 -9.99 -9.34
C ASP A 126 -29.19 -8.63 -10.03
N ARG A 127 -28.29 -8.58 -11.01
CA ARG A 127 -27.90 -7.35 -11.69
C ARG A 127 -28.13 -7.41 -13.21
N LEU A 128 -27.58 -8.42 -13.90
CA LEU A 128 -27.66 -8.52 -15.35
C LEU A 128 -29.09 -8.87 -15.83
N ALA A 129 -29.74 -9.86 -15.22
CA ALA A 129 -31.08 -10.28 -15.65
C ALA A 129 -32.14 -9.19 -15.48
N PRO A 130 -32.22 -8.45 -14.36
CA PRO A 130 -33.11 -7.29 -14.24
C PRO A 130 -32.84 -6.20 -15.28
N MET A 131 -31.54 -5.91 -15.55
CA MET A 131 -31.17 -4.95 -16.59
C MET A 131 -31.68 -5.34 -17.97
N LEU A 132 -31.49 -6.62 -18.36
CA LEU A 132 -31.92 -7.14 -19.65
C LEU A 132 -33.45 -7.11 -19.80
N ARG A 133 -34.18 -7.39 -18.71
CA ARG A 133 -35.65 -7.41 -18.69
C ARG A 133 -36.23 -6.00 -18.79
N ASP A 134 -35.68 -5.04 -18.02
CA ASP A 134 -36.29 -3.73 -17.79
C ASP A 134 -35.82 -2.66 -18.76
N THR A 135 -34.77 -2.91 -19.55
CA THR A 135 -34.32 -2.03 -20.64
C THR A 135 -34.95 -2.50 -21.95
N PRO A 136 -35.89 -1.72 -22.56
CA PRO A 136 -36.65 -2.17 -23.74
C PRO A 136 -35.77 -2.62 -24.90
N GLU A 137 -34.66 -1.91 -25.19
CA GLU A 137 -33.75 -2.19 -26.30
C GLU A 137 -32.99 -3.51 -26.13
N LEU A 138 -32.97 -4.08 -24.92
CA LEU A 138 -32.26 -5.32 -24.59
C LEU A 138 -33.21 -6.50 -24.41
N SER A 139 -34.49 -6.27 -24.08
CA SER A 139 -35.44 -7.29 -23.66
C SER A 139 -35.64 -8.41 -24.68
N ASP A 140 -35.64 -8.08 -25.98
CA ASP A 140 -35.86 -9.01 -27.08
C ASP A 140 -34.55 -9.59 -27.67
N LYS A 141 -33.38 -9.11 -27.21
CA LYS A 141 -32.07 -9.57 -27.74
C LYS A 141 -31.60 -10.88 -27.16
N VAL A 142 -32.06 -11.25 -25.95
CA VAL A 142 -31.70 -12.50 -25.30
C VAL A 142 -32.93 -13.37 -25.11
N ASP A 143 -33.01 -14.46 -25.86
CA ASP A 143 -34.08 -15.44 -25.66
C ASP A 143 -33.88 -16.20 -24.35
N THR A 144 -34.66 -15.84 -23.34
CA THR A 144 -34.64 -16.49 -22.01
C THR A 144 -35.70 -17.59 -21.88
N LYS A 145 -36.59 -17.75 -22.85
CA LYS A 145 -37.76 -18.63 -22.78
C LYS A 145 -37.50 -19.98 -23.45
N SER A 146 -36.72 -20.05 -24.50
CA SER A 146 -36.44 -21.26 -25.25
C SER A 146 -35.34 -22.12 -24.58
N ARG A 147 -35.61 -23.41 -24.38
CA ARG A 147 -34.61 -24.40 -23.91
C ARG A 147 -33.48 -24.62 -24.94
N TYR A 148 -33.72 -24.25 -26.19
CA TYR A 148 -32.75 -24.41 -27.30
C TYR A 148 -31.92 -23.15 -27.58
N SER A 149 -32.14 -22.07 -26.84
CA SER A 149 -31.42 -20.80 -27.03
C SER A 149 -29.90 -20.87 -26.73
N GLY A 150 -29.46 -21.94 -26.06
CA GLY A 150 -28.08 -22.07 -25.59
C GLY A 150 -27.70 -21.06 -24.48
N ASN A 151 -28.68 -20.39 -23.91
CA ASN A 151 -28.50 -19.43 -22.83
C ASN A 151 -28.52 -20.14 -21.47
N THR A 152 -27.56 -19.76 -20.63
CA THR A 152 -27.43 -20.26 -19.24
C THR A 152 -27.30 -19.07 -18.29
N ILE A 153 -27.20 -19.33 -16.99
CA ILE A 153 -26.94 -18.29 -16.00
C ILE A 153 -25.65 -17.53 -16.36
N LEU A 154 -24.60 -18.24 -16.76
CA LEU A 154 -23.27 -17.69 -17.01
C LEU A 154 -22.99 -17.34 -18.47
N LYS A 155 -23.91 -17.65 -19.40
CA LYS A 155 -23.76 -17.35 -20.81
C LYS A 155 -25.06 -16.82 -21.40
N LYS A 156 -24.97 -15.71 -22.12
CA LYS A 156 -26.07 -15.11 -22.89
C LYS A 156 -25.62 -14.88 -24.32
N ASN A 157 -26.36 -15.42 -25.30
CA ASN A 157 -26.15 -15.17 -26.72
C ASN A 157 -27.13 -14.08 -27.16
N PHE A 158 -26.65 -13.18 -28.03
CA PHE A 158 -27.43 -12.12 -28.65
C PHE A 158 -26.97 -11.92 -30.09
N PRO A 159 -27.72 -11.25 -30.94
CA PRO A 159 -27.33 -10.98 -32.33
C PRO A 159 -25.99 -10.22 -32.40
N GLY A 160 -25.00 -10.81 -33.05
CA GLY A 160 -23.66 -10.22 -33.20
C GLY A 160 -22.66 -10.47 -32.07
N GLY A 161 -23.07 -11.19 -31.00
CA GLY A 161 -22.14 -11.46 -29.91
C GLY A 161 -22.65 -12.42 -28.82
N HIS A 162 -21.92 -12.47 -27.75
CA HIS A 162 -22.31 -13.22 -26.56
C HIS A 162 -21.67 -12.63 -25.32
N ILE A 163 -22.28 -12.83 -24.15
CA ILE A 163 -21.69 -12.58 -22.84
C ILE A 163 -21.30 -13.92 -22.24
N THR A 164 -20.10 -14.02 -21.73
CA THR A 164 -19.66 -15.14 -20.87
C THR A 164 -19.20 -14.58 -19.55
N ILE A 165 -19.68 -15.12 -18.43
CA ILE A 165 -19.29 -14.75 -17.07
C ILE A 165 -18.43 -15.88 -16.52
N VAL A 166 -17.23 -15.54 -16.02
CA VAL A 166 -16.23 -16.49 -15.55
C VAL A 166 -15.70 -16.05 -14.19
N GLY A 167 -15.43 -17.00 -13.31
CA GLY A 167 -14.68 -16.74 -12.07
C GLY A 167 -13.17 -16.72 -12.33
N ALA A 168 -12.46 -15.80 -11.70
CA ALA A 168 -11.01 -15.64 -11.86
C ALA A 168 -10.19 -16.87 -11.43
N ASN A 169 -10.78 -17.77 -10.64
CA ASN A 169 -10.17 -19.04 -10.24
C ASN A 169 -10.32 -20.17 -11.27
N SER A 170 -11.06 -19.96 -12.40
CA SER A 170 -11.36 -20.98 -13.40
C SER A 170 -10.45 -20.84 -14.63
N ALA A 171 -9.35 -21.57 -14.66
CA ALA A 171 -8.40 -21.58 -15.78
C ALA A 171 -9.07 -21.99 -17.10
N SER A 172 -9.86 -23.06 -17.12
CA SER A 172 -10.55 -23.55 -18.30
C SER A 172 -11.58 -22.55 -18.86
N GLY A 173 -12.26 -21.80 -17.99
CA GLY A 173 -13.18 -20.74 -18.39
C GLY A 173 -12.49 -19.58 -19.09
N LEU A 174 -11.26 -19.26 -18.69
CA LEU A 174 -10.44 -18.19 -19.25
C LEU A 174 -9.79 -18.58 -20.60
N ALA A 175 -9.67 -19.87 -20.90
CA ALA A 175 -8.92 -20.38 -22.05
C ALA A 175 -9.74 -20.52 -23.36
N SER A 176 -11.07 -20.41 -23.34
CA SER A 176 -11.86 -21.11 -24.35
C SER A 176 -12.29 -20.35 -25.62
N ARG A 177 -12.29 -18.98 -25.65
CA ARG A 177 -12.88 -18.25 -26.81
C ARG A 177 -12.25 -16.88 -27.07
N PRO A 178 -12.17 -16.42 -28.36
CA PRO A 178 -11.83 -15.03 -28.66
C PRO A 178 -12.89 -14.07 -28.09
N ILE A 179 -12.45 -12.98 -27.50
CA ILE A 179 -13.30 -11.90 -26.95
C ILE A 179 -12.79 -10.54 -27.42
N LYS A 180 -13.73 -9.60 -27.65
CA LYS A 180 -13.39 -8.20 -27.96
C LYS A 180 -13.37 -7.36 -26.68
N VAL A 181 -14.36 -7.54 -25.82
CA VAL A 181 -14.56 -6.73 -24.61
C VAL A 181 -14.32 -7.60 -23.38
N LEU A 182 -13.37 -7.19 -22.56
CA LEU A 182 -13.07 -7.76 -21.23
C LEU A 182 -13.50 -6.76 -20.15
N LEU A 183 -14.42 -7.15 -19.29
CA LEU A 183 -14.89 -6.40 -18.16
C LEU A 183 -14.47 -7.15 -16.88
N ALA A 184 -13.45 -6.66 -16.20
CA ALA A 184 -12.89 -7.27 -14.99
C ALA A 184 -13.30 -6.47 -13.75
N ASP A 185 -14.16 -7.05 -12.93
CA ASP A 185 -14.73 -6.44 -11.74
C ASP A 185 -14.04 -6.96 -10.48
N GLU A 186 -13.75 -6.06 -9.53
CA GLU A 186 -13.08 -6.37 -8.25
C GLU A 186 -11.74 -7.12 -8.44
N VAL A 187 -10.85 -6.59 -9.30
CA VAL A 187 -9.60 -7.27 -9.71
C VAL A 187 -8.64 -7.53 -8.55
N ASP A 188 -8.71 -6.77 -7.47
CA ASP A 188 -7.89 -6.97 -6.28
C ASP A 188 -8.30 -8.20 -5.46
N ARG A 189 -9.51 -8.73 -5.70
CA ARG A 189 -9.99 -9.96 -5.07
C ARG A 189 -9.69 -11.22 -5.87
N TYR A 190 -9.00 -11.09 -7.01
CA TYR A 190 -8.64 -12.26 -7.83
C TYR A 190 -7.51 -13.05 -7.17
N PRO A 191 -7.51 -14.40 -7.32
CA PRO A 191 -6.38 -15.20 -6.92
C PRO A 191 -5.14 -14.80 -7.75
N GLN A 192 -3.95 -15.10 -7.26
CA GLN A 192 -2.71 -14.81 -7.96
C GLN A 192 -2.54 -15.66 -9.21
N SER A 193 -3.08 -16.88 -9.19
CA SER A 193 -3.06 -17.81 -10.30
C SER A 193 -4.43 -18.48 -10.42
N ALA A 194 -4.93 -18.59 -11.64
CA ALA A 194 -6.06 -19.44 -11.99
C ALA A 194 -5.57 -20.90 -12.05
N GLY A 195 -5.68 -21.62 -10.94
CA GLY A 195 -5.01 -22.91 -10.78
C GLY A 195 -3.49 -22.80 -10.97
N GLU A 196 -2.93 -23.61 -11.86
CA GLU A 196 -1.49 -23.60 -12.19
C GLU A 196 -1.15 -22.78 -13.46
N GLU A 197 -2.15 -22.22 -14.16
CA GLU A 197 -1.97 -21.60 -15.48
C GLU A 197 -1.48 -20.14 -15.44
N GLY A 198 -1.46 -19.49 -14.26
CA GLY A 198 -0.97 -18.14 -14.06
C GLY A 198 -2.04 -17.08 -13.85
N ASP A 199 -1.66 -15.81 -13.98
CA ASP A 199 -2.52 -14.67 -13.64
C ASP A 199 -3.81 -14.62 -14.47
N PRO A 200 -5.00 -14.57 -13.83
CA PRO A 200 -6.29 -14.59 -14.50
C PRO A 200 -6.49 -13.48 -15.53
N LEU A 201 -6.02 -12.25 -15.22
CA LEU A 201 -6.14 -11.11 -16.13
C LEU A 201 -5.30 -11.32 -17.39
N SER A 202 -4.08 -11.77 -17.23
CA SER A 202 -3.17 -12.07 -18.34
C SER A 202 -3.74 -13.17 -19.25
N LEU A 203 -4.35 -14.21 -18.67
CA LEU A 203 -5.01 -15.28 -19.42
C LEU A 203 -6.21 -14.75 -20.21
N ALA A 204 -7.06 -13.92 -19.58
CA ALA A 204 -8.21 -13.31 -20.26
C ALA A 204 -7.78 -12.36 -21.39
N GLN A 205 -6.78 -11.53 -21.16
CA GLN A 205 -6.26 -10.57 -22.15
C GLN A 205 -5.66 -11.26 -23.39
N LYS A 206 -5.07 -12.45 -23.25
CA LYS A 206 -4.61 -13.26 -24.40
C LYS A 206 -5.74 -13.61 -25.36
N ARG A 207 -7.01 -13.66 -24.91
CA ARG A 207 -8.19 -13.93 -25.76
C ARG A 207 -8.59 -12.75 -26.63
N GLN A 208 -8.08 -11.56 -26.34
CA GLN A 208 -8.34 -10.34 -27.10
C GLN A 208 -7.34 -10.11 -28.26
N THR A 209 -6.38 -11.00 -28.47
CA THR A 209 -5.27 -10.79 -29.42
C THR A 209 -5.74 -10.63 -30.87
N THR A 210 -6.85 -11.26 -31.26
CA THR A 210 -7.41 -11.20 -32.59
C THR A 210 -8.15 -9.91 -32.94
N PHE A 211 -8.49 -9.11 -31.90
CA PHE A 211 -9.22 -7.86 -32.08
C PHE A 211 -8.28 -6.66 -31.94
N TRP A 212 -8.11 -5.90 -33.01
CA TRP A 212 -7.28 -4.70 -33.01
C TRP A 212 -7.88 -3.56 -32.19
N ASP A 213 -9.23 -3.52 -32.10
CA ASP A 213 -10.06 -2.57 -31.36
C ASP A 213 -10.59 -3.16 -30.04
N LYS A 214 -9.81 -4.05 -29.45
CA LYS A 214 -10.12 -4.66 -28.14
C LYS A 214 -10.32 -3.63 -27.05
N LYS A 215 -11.17 -3.98 -26.08
CA LYS A 215 -11.47 -3.15 -24.93
C LYS A 215 -11.27 -3.94 -23.63
N THR A 216 -10.41 -3.45 -22.76
CA THR A 216 -10.20 -4.00 -21.40
C THR A 216 -10.60 -2.94 -20.38
N VAL A 217 -11.56 -3.25 -19.53
CA VAL A 217 -12.00 -2.41 -18.42
C VAL A 217 -11.69 -3.15 -17.11
N MET A 218 -10.95 -2.51 -16.24
CA MET A 218 -10.60 -3.02 -14.92
C MET A 218 -11.15 -2.10 -13.84
N VAL A 219 -11.90 -2.66 -12.92
CA VAL A 219 -12.53 -1.90 -11.82
C VAL A 219 -12.24 -2.58 -10.51
N SER A 220 -11.77 -1.84 -9.51
CA SER A 220 -11.61 -2.36 -8.16
C SER A 220 -11.51 -1.26 -7.11
N THR A 221 -11.91 -1.60 -5.91
CA THR A 221 -11.45 -0.95 -4.69
C THR A 221 -10.05 -1.50 -4.37
N PRO A 222 -9.05 -0.65 -4.11
CA PRO A 222 -7.69 -1.10 -3.81
C PRO A 222 -7.62 -1.74 -2.42
N VAL A 223 -6.58 -2.54 -2.18
CA VAL A 223 -6.36 -3.20 -0.89
C VAL A 223 -5.10 -2.66 -0.19
N ILE A 224 -4.00 -3.38 -0.17
CA ILE A 224 -2.76 -2.98 0.51
C ILE A 224 -1.79 -2.40 -0.52
N LYS A 225 -1.14 -1.30 -0.19
CA LYS A 225 -0.16 -0.61 -1.03
C LYS A 225 0.96 -1.57 -1.48
N GLY A 226 1.26 -1.54 -2.77
CA GLY A 226 2.22 -2.44 -3.39
C GLY A 226 1.72 -3.88 -3.59
N HIS A 227 0.51 -4.22 -3.17
CA HIS A 227 -0.17 -5.51 -3.38
C HIS A 227 -1.40 -5.39 -4.26
N SER A 228 -1.97 -4.21 -4.33
CA SER A 228 -3.14 -3.91 -5.11
C SER A 228 -2.81 -4.00 -6.60
N ARG A 229 -3.55 -4.87 -7.31
CA ARG A 229 -3.44 -4.97 -8.78
C ARG A 229 -3.95 -3.72 -9.45
N ILE A 230 -5.07 -3.18 -8.95
CA ILE A 230 -5.65 -1.98 -9.53
C ILE A 230 -4.73 -0.78 -9.32
N GLU A 231 -4.01 -0.68 -8.19
CA GLU A 231 -2.99 0.34 -7.95
C GLU A 231 -1.84 0.22 -8.96
N THR A 232 -1.34 -1.00 -9.17
CA THR A 232 -0.27 -1.27 -10.13
C THR A 232 -0.66 -0.83 -11.54
N GLU A 233 -1.86 -1.18 -11.97
CA GLU A 233 -2.39 -0.83 -13.29
C GLU A 233 -2.70 0.67 -13.42
N TYR A 234 -3.20 1.30 -12.35
CA TYR A 234 -3.41 2.74 -12.29
C TYR A 234 -2.10 3.51 -12.38
N ASN A 235 -1.05 3.07 -11.67
CA ASN A 235 0.27 3.70 -11.72
C ASN A 235 0.96 3.62 -13.09
N LEU A 236 0.59 2.65 -13.92
CA LEU A 236 1.06 2.51 -15.32
C LEU A 236 0.19 3.25 -16.34
N SER A 237 -0.87 3.93 -15.90
CA SER A 237 -1.84 4.61 -16.75
C SER A 237 -1.66 6.13 -16.77
N THR A 238 -2.63 6.86 -17.34
CA THR A 238 -2.67 8.32 -17.33
C THR A 238 -2.81 8.93 -15.94
N LYS A 239 -3.20 8.17 -14.91
CA LYS A 239 -3.36 8.61 -13.51
C LYS A 239 -4.24 9.86 -13.40
N GLU A 240 -5.47 9.74 -13.84
CA GLU A 240 -6.41 10.85 -13.87
C GLU A 240 -7.18 10.96 -12.55
N GLU A 241 -7.20 12.16 -11.98
CA GLU A 241 -7.96 12.49 -10.78
C GLU A 241 -9.14 13.39 -11.10
N TRP A 242 -10.27 13.18 -10.40
CA TRP A 242 -11.44 14.02 -10.55
C TRP A 242 -11.25 15.36 -9.87
N ASN A 243 -11.11 16.43 -10.67
CA ASN A 243 -10.90 17.79 -10.19
C ASN A 243 -12.21 18.60 -10.26
N VAL A 244 -12.55 19.27 -9.16
CA VAL A 244 -13.74 20.08 -9.00
C VAL A 244 -13.35 21.56 -8.90
N PRO A 245 -14.00 22.47 -9.63
CA PRO A 245 -13.71 23.89 -9.51
C PRO A 245 -14.18 24.41 -8.14
N CYS A 246 -13.32 25.17 -7.47
CA CYS A 246 -13.66 25.82 -6.20
C CYS A 246 -14.89 26.75 -6.39
N PRO A 247 -15.93 26.64 -5.55
CA PRO A 247 -17.11 27.49 -5.65
C PRO A 247 -16.83 28.99 -5.52
N ASN A 248 -15.72 29.38 -4.87
CA ASN A 248 -15.34 30.76 -4.64
C ASN A 248 -14.41 31.33 -5.71
N CYS A 249 -13.31 30.65 -6.07
CA CYS A 249 -12.28 31.18 -6.96
C CYS A 249 -12.16 30.44 -8.30
N GLY A 250 -12.92 29.39 -8.54
CA GLY A 250 -12.91 28.59 -9.78
C GLY A 250 -11.66 27.71 -9.98
N HIS A 251 -10.73 27.67 -9.02
CA HIS A 251 -9.55 26.79 -9.11
C HIS A 251 -9.95 25.33 -9.10
N TYR A 252 -9.45 24.55 -10.07
CA TYR A 252 -9.67 23.11 -10.16
C TYR A 252 -8.71 22.37 -9.22
N GLN A 253 -9.27 21.53 -8.35
CA GLN A 253 -8.51 20.70 -7.42
C GLN A 253 -9.20 19.36 -7.17
N PRO A 254 -8.47 18.28 -6.85
CA PRO A 254 -9.08 17.03 -6.39
C PRO A 254 -9.64 17.22 -4.97
N LEU A 255 -10.70 16.49 -4.65
CA LEU A 255 -11.21 16.44 -3.28
C LEU A 255 -10.43 15.38 -2.51
N VAL A 256 -9.53 15.81 -1.62
CA VAL A 256 -8.70 14.95 -0.78
C VAL A 256 -9.09 15.07 0.69
N TRP A 257 -8.86 14.01 1.49
CA TRP A 257 -9.26 14.00 2.90
C TRP A 257 -8.67 15.16 3.71
N GLY A 258 -7.43 15.57 3.46
CA GLY A 258 -6.77 16.69 4.14
C GLY A 258 -7.49 18.03 4.01
N GLY A 259 -8.30 18.22 2.97
CA GLY A 259 -9.12 19.41 2.75
C GLY A 259 -10.44 19.43 3.54
N VAL A 260 -10.87 18.30 4.10
CA VAL A 260 -12.11 18.18 4.88
C VAL A 260 -11.91 18.81 6.26
N LYS A 261 -12.86 19.67 6.66
CA LYS A 261 -12.89 20.35 7.97
C LYS A 261 -14.16 19.95 8.71
N PHE A 262 -13.98 19.42 9.90
CA PHE A 262 -15.07 18.98 10.77
C PHE A 262 -14.68 19.20 12.24
N ASP A 263 -15.67 19.25 13.10
CA ASP A 263 -15.50 19.36 14.55
C ASP A 263 -15.51 17.96 15.17
N LYS A 264 -14.43 17.59 15.86
CA LYS A 264 -14.31 16.27 16.51
C LYS A 264 -15.24 16.16 17.73
N ASP A 265 -15.45 17.27 18.43
CA ASP A 265 -16.24 17.32 19.66
C ASP A 265 -17.74 17.45 19.35
N ASN A 266 -18.09 17.91 18.14
CA ASN A 266 -19.46 18.00 17.66
C ASN A 266 -19.62 17.38 16.26
N PRO A 267 -19.72 16.05 16.15
CA PRO A 267 -19.85 15.35 14.88
C PRO A 267 -21.11 15.71 14.07
N SER A 268 -22.07 16.41 14.69
CA SER A 268 -23.29 16.91 14.02
C SER A 268 -23.09 18.29 13.36
N ALA A 269 -21.94 18.95 13.59
CA ALA A 269 -21.60 20.19 12.94
C ALA A 269 -21.46 20.00 11.42
N PRO A 270 -21.79 21.02 10.60
CA PRO A 270 -21.65 20.92 9.15
C PRO A 270 -20.21 20.69 8.74
N VAL A 271 -19.98 19.65 7.94
CA VAL A 271 -18.68 19.37 7.34
C VAL A 271 -18.43 20.36 6.19
N GLN A 272 -17.23 20.92 6.15
CA GLN A 272 -16.78 21.88 5.15
C GLN A 272 -15.52 21.40 4.44
N TYR A 273 -15.22 21.98 3.29
CA TYR A 273 -14.00 21.70 2.55
C TYR A 273 -13.26 23.00 2.25
N VAL A 274 -11.92 22.99 2.46
CA VAL A 274 -11.06 24.15 2.23
C VAL A 274 -10.46 24.10 0.83
N CYS A 275 -10.54 25.25 0.12
CA CYS A 275 -9.84 25.39 -1.16
C CYS A 275 -8.33 25.56 -0.93
N GLU A 276 -7.50 24.75 -1.58
CA GLU A 276 -6.04 24.79 -1.47
C GLU A 276 -5.42 26.12 -1.94
N ARG A 277 -6.08 26.81 -2.92
CA ARG A 277 -5.58 28.05 -3.50
C ARG A 277 -6.02 29.30 -2.73
N CYS A 278 -7.30 29.44 -2.41
CA CYS A 278 -7.81 30.67 -1.81
C CYS A 278 -8.16 30.54 -0.33
N GLY A 279 -8.04 29.36 0.28
CA GLY A 279 -8.33 29.11 1.70
C GLY A 279 -9.82 29.21 2.07
N ALA A 280 -10.72 29.48 1.12
CA ALA A 280 -12.15 29.61 1.40
C ALA A 280 -12.75 28.26 1.81
N LEU A 281 -13.56 28.29 2.89
CA LEU A 281 -14.37 27.16 3.32
C LEU A 281 -15.69 27.11 2.54
N GLY A 282 -16.02 25.96 1.98
CA GLY A 282 -17.27 25.73 1.26
C GLY A 282 -18.06 24.57 1.84
N SER A 283 -19.39 24.67 1.82
CA SER A 283 -20.27 23.57 2.22
C SER A 283 -20.23 22.40 1.23
N GLU A 284 -20.56 21.20 1.69
CA GLU A 284 -20.72 20.01 0.83
C GLU A 284 -21.62 20.30 -0.38
N TYR A 285 -22.76 20.96 -0.16
CA TYR A 285 -23.70 21.32 -1.23
C TYR A 285 -23.03 22.17 -2.31
N ALA A 286 -22.24 23.19 -1.91
CA ALA A 286 -21.58 24.08 -2.86
C ALA A 286 -20.56 23.33 -3.73
N TRP A 287 -19.74 22.48 -3.12
CA TRP A 287 -18.75 21.68 -3.84
C TRP A 287 -19.38 20.59 -4.72
N LYS A 288 -20.39 19.88 -4.23
CA LYS A 288 -21.13 18.90 -5.05
C LYS A 288 -21.90 19.54 -6.21
N LYS A 289 -22.41 20.74 -6.03
CA LYS A 289 -23.01 21.53 -7.13
C LYS A 289 -21.94 21.92 -8.16
N ALA A 290 -20.76 22.34 -7.72
CA ALA A 290 -19.64 22.69 -8.61
C ALA A 290 -19.08 21.46 -9.34
N SER A 291 -19.22 20.26 -8.78
CA SER A 291 -18.80 18.99 -9.40
C SER A 291 -19.45 18.72 -10.77
N LYS A 292 -20.58 19.37 -11.10
CA LYS A 292 -21.17 19.33 -12.45
C LYS A 292 -20.23 19.87 -13.54
N HIS A 293 -19.29 20.73 -13.16
CA HIS A 293 -18.26 21.31 -14.02
C HIS A 293 -16.88 20.69 -13.75
N GLY A 294 -16.84 19.58 -13.01
CA GLY A 294 -15.61 18.83 -12.77
C GLY A 294 -15.05 18.23 -14.05
N LYS A 295 -13.79 17.86 -14.01
CA LYS A 295 -13.08 17.18 -15.11
C LYS A 295 -11.97 16.31 -14.55
N PHE A 296 -11.61 15.30 -15.29
CA PHE A 296 -10.40 14.53 -15.01
C PHE A 296 -9.16 15.27 -15.49
N ILE A 297 -8.11 15.26 -14.68
CA ILE A 297 -6.81 15.83 -15.04
C ILE A 297 -5.77 14.73 -14.91
N ALA A 298 -5.07 14.46 -16.01
CA ALA A 298 -4.05 13.42 -16.09
C ALA A 298 -2.70 13.89 -15.52
N GLU A 299 -2.08 13.09 -14.65
CA GLU A 299 -0.70 13.28 -14.23
C GLU A 299 0.28 12.83 -15.32
N ASN A 300 -0.08 11.74 -16.05
CA ASN A 300 0.75 11.14 -17.09
C ASN A 300 -0.02 11.02 -18.42
N PRO A 301 -0.24 12.11 -19.16
CA PRO A 301 -1.07 12.12 -20.37
C PRO A 301 -0.52 11.31 -21.54
N GLY A 302 0.74 10.86 -21.48
CA GLY A 302 1.39 10.04 -22.52
C GLY A 302 1.20 8.53 -22.38
N ALA A 303 0.55 8.06 -21.32
CA ALA A 303 0.34 6.62 -21.12
C ALA A 303 -0.69 6.04 -22.10
N GLU A 304 -0.51 4.78 -22.50
CA GLU A 304 -1.40 4.07 -23.44
C GLU A 304 -2.78 3.76 -22.79
N ALA A 305 -2.81 3.46 -21.50
CA ALA A 305 -4.03 3.17 -20.77
C ALA A 305 -4.58 4.42 -20.09
N ARG A 306 -5.89 4.66 -20.15
CA ARG A 306 -6.53 5.67 -19.31
C ARG A 306 -6.84 5.08 -17.93
N GLY A 307 -6.40 5.77 -16.88
CA GLY A 307 -6.62 5.35 -15.49
C GLY A 307 -7.25 6.45 -14.69
N PHE A 308 -8.29 6.11 -13.93
CA PHE A 308 -9.12 7.04 -13.18
C PHE A 308 -9.12 6.69 -11.71
N HIS A 309 -8.97 7.69 -10.86
CA HIS A 309 -9.13 7.57 -9.41
C HIS A 309 -10.35 8.33 -8.93
N LEU A 310 -11.15 7.70 -8.06
CA LEU A 310 -12.34 8.27 -7.47
C LEU A 310 -12.48 7.89 -6.00
N ASN A 311 -12.66 8.89 -5.15
CA ASN A 311 -13.00 8.71 -3.73
C ASN A 311 -14.47 9.04 -3.45
N THR A 312 -14.94 8.70 -2.25
CA THR A 312 -16.35 8.94 -1.86
C THR A 312 -16.67 10.42 -1.65
N LEU A 313 -15.68 11.31 -1.46
CA LEU A 313 -15.91 12.76 -1.34
C LEU A 313 -16.54 13.35 -2.63
N ALA A 314 -16.20 12.78 -3.79
CA ALA A 314 -16.79 13.14 -5.07
C ALA A 314 -18.19 12.55 -5.28
N SER A 315 -18.58 11.54 -4.50
CA SER A 315 -19.84 10.81 -4.68
C SER A 315 -21.05 11.68 -4.35
N THR A 316 -22.06 11.57 -5.18
CA THR A 316 -23.37 12.16 -4.94
C THR A 316 -24.31 11.26 -4.13
N PHE A 317 -23.89 10.02 -3.87
CA PHE A 317 -24.69 9.01 -3.17
C PHE A 317 -24.43 8.95 -1.66
N CYS A 318 -23.34 9.57 -1.17
CA CYS A 318 -22.94 9.56 0.22
C CYS A 318 -22.68 10.97 0.74
N GLY A 319 -23.13 11.28 1.96
CA GLY A 319 -22.89 12.58 2.61
C GLY A 319 -21.50 12.64 3.26
N TRP A 320 -20.88 13.82 3.29
CA TRP A 320 -19.59 14.00 3.94
C TRP A 320 -19.62 13.74 5.45
N SER A 321 -20.75 14.05 6.10
CA SER A 321 -20.95 13.76 7.53
C SER A 321 -20.86 12.25 7.82
N GLU A 322 -21.40 11.41 6.92
CA GLU A 322 -21.30 9.95 7.06
C GLU A 322 -19.85 9.46 6.94
N ILE A 323 -19.09 10.02 5.99
CA ILE A 323 -17.66 9.69 5.80
C ILE A 323 -16.86 10.07 7.04
N VAL A 324 -17.14 11.27 7.62
CA VAL A 324 -16.50 11.75 8.86
C VAL A 324 -16.83 10.85 10.04
N GLN A 325 -18.10 10.45 10.23
CA GLN A 325 -18.49 9.55 11.31
C GLN A 325 -17.76 8.20 11.22
N LYS A 326 -17.69 7.60 10.04
CA LYS A 326 -16.92 6.37 9.80
C LYS A 326 -15.43 6.56 10.11
N PHE A 327 -14.86 7.73 9.75
CA PHE A 327 -13.48 8.08 10.07
C PHE A 327 -13.25 8.14 11.58
N LEU A 328 -14.11 8.82 12.33
CA LEU A 328 -13.95 8.98 13.78
C LEU A 328 -13.97 7.63 14.51
N VAL A 329 -14.89 6.74 14.12
CA VAL A 329 -14.94 5.36 14.67
C VAL A 329 -13.66 4.59 14.33
N ALA A 330 -13.21 4.66 13.08
CA ALA A 330 -12.00 3.98 12.64
C ALA A 330 -10.73 4.53 13.31
N HIS A 331 -10.69 5.86 13.54
CA HIS A 331 -9.58 6.54 14.21
C HIS A 331 -9.48 6.17 15.70
N GLU A 332 -10.60 6.12 16.40
CA GLU A 332 -10.65 5.65 17.79
C GLU A 332 -10.12 4.22 17.93
N GLN A 333 -10.54 3.31 17.03
CA GLN A 333 -10.02 1.94 17.00
C GLN A 333 -8.50 1.90 16.74
N LEU A 334 -8.00 2.77 15.86
CA LEU A 334 -6.57 2.88 15.56
C LEU A 334 -5.78 3.35 16.80
N GLU A 335 -6.28 4.35 17.54
CA GLU A 335 -5.68 4.81 18.80
C GLU A 335 -5.65 3.70 19.86
N GLN A 336 -6.63 2.80 19.87
CA GLN A 336 -6.66 1.60 20.71
C GLN A 336 -5.75 0.47 20.18
N GLY A 337 -5.02 0.69 19.08
CA GLY A 337 -4.08 -0.26 18.49
C GLY A 337 -4.69 -1.24 17.47
N ASN A 338 -5.95 -1.05 17.07
CA ASN A 338 -6.60 -1.84 16.03
C ASN A 338 -6.67 -1.06 14.69
N PRO A 339 -5.82 -1.36 13.71
CA PRO A 339 -5.78 -0.64 12.43
C PRO A 339 -6.86 -1.09 11.42
N GLU A 340 -7.57 -2.19 11.66
CA GLU A 340 -8.47 -2.79 10.64
C GLU A 340 -9.60 -1.85 10.23
N GLY A 341 -10.18 -1.09 11.17
CA GLY A 341 -11.21 -0.10 10.86
C GLY A 341 -10.70 1.01 9.92
N MET A 342 -9.50 1.53 10.20
CA MET A 342 -8.88 2.57 9.36
C MET A 342 -8.49 2.04 7.99
N LYS A 343 -7.98 0.83 7.89
CA LYS A 343 -7.69 0.14 6.63
C LYS A 343 -8.94 0.02 5.75
N VAL A 344 -10.06 -0.44 6.32
CA VAL A 344 -11.32 -0.50 5.60
C VAL A 344 -11.75 0.88 5.15
N TRP A 345 -11.67 1.90 6.02
CA TRP A 345 -12.07 3.26 5.69
C TRP A 345 -11.23 3.86 4.55
N VAL A 346 -9.89 3.76 4.60
CA VAL A 346 -9.00 4.26 3.53
C VAL A 346 -9.33 3.57 2.20
N ASN A 347 -9.43 2.24 2.19
CA ASN A 347 -9.68 1.50 0.97
C ASN A 347 -11.07 1.79 0.38
N THR A 348 -12.12 1.88 1.23
CA THR A 348 -13.50 1.96 0.76
C THR A 348 -14.03 3.37 0.62
N GLU A 349 -13.54 4.33 1.41
CA GLU A 349 -14.01 5.72 1.32
C GLU A 349 -13.05 6.59 0.49
N LEU A 350 -11.72 6.41 0.63
CA LEU A 350 -10.77 7.16 -0.17
C LEU A 350 -10.47 6.50 -1.52
N GLY A 351 -10.73 5.18 -1.64
CA GLY A 351 -10.32 4.44 -2.84
C GLY A 351 -8.80 4.39 -2.98
N GLU A 352 -8.08 4.48 -1.87
CA GLU A 352 -6.64 4.46 -1.79
C GLU A 352 -6.14 3.15 -1.18
N PRO A 353 -4.99 2.63 -1.60
CA PRO A 353 -4.40 1.43 -1.00
C PRO A 353 -3.91 1.75 0.42
N TRP A 354 -4.28 0.88 1.38
CA TRP A 354 -3.82 0.99 2.75
C TRP A 354 -2.30 0.74 2.84
N GLU A 355 -1.57 1.70 3.39
CA GLU A 355 -0.17 1.51 3.75
C GLU A 355 -0.09 1.01 5.19
N GLU A 356 0.33 -0.24 5.39
CA GLU A 356 0.59 -0.76 6.74
C GLU A 356 1.74 0.06 7.34
N GLN A 357 1.37 1.04 8.15
CA GLN A 357 2.34 1.75 8.96
C GLN A 357 2.72 0.82 10.13
N GLY A 358 3.86 0.15 10.02
CA GLY A 358 4.55 -0.33 11.21
C GLY A 358 4.71 0.87 12.16
N LYS A 359 4.67 0.63 13.49
CA LYS A 359 4.80 1.71 14.49
C LYS A 359 5.94 2.64 14.09
N GLN A 360 5.60 3.81 13.57
CA GLN A 360 6.58 4.82 13.23
C GLN A 360 6.97 5.51 14.53
N ILE A 361 8.26 5.59 14.78
CA ILE A 361 8.82 6.40 15.84
C ILE A 361 9.37 7.63 15.14
N GLU A 362 8.90 8.80 15.58
CA GLU A 362 9.42 10.07 15.07
C GLU A 362 10.75 10.39 15.79
N ASP A 363 11.72 10.89 15.03
CA ASP A 363 13.02 11.31 15.56
C ASP A 363 12.86 12.43 16.60
N SER A 364 11.93 13.37 16.37
CA SER A 364 11.59 14.46 17.29
C SER A 364 11.19 13.96 18.68
N ASP A 365 10.45 12.85 18.77
CA ASP A 365 10.06 12.26 20.07
C ASP A 365 11.27 11.75 20.84
N LEU A 366 12.28 11.23 20.16
CA LEU A 366 13.52 10.74 20.79
C LEU A 366 14.45 11.88 21.16
N VAL A 367 14.53 12.94 20.35
CA VAL A 367 15.29 14.15 20.67
C VAL A 367 14.79 14.77 21.98
N THR A 368 13.49 14.82 22.20
CA THR A 368 12.90 15.35 23.45
C THR A 368 13.12 14.45 24.66
N ARG A 369 13.47 13.17 24.47
CA ARG A 369 13.78 12.21 25.55
C ARG A 369 15.19 12.35 26.11
N ARG A 370 16.07 13.12 25.47
CA ARG A 370 17.42 13.29 25.96
C ARG A 370 17.40 13.86 27.39
N GLU A 371 18.26 13.32 28.23
CA GLU A 371 18.33 13.66 29.64
C GLU A 371 19.78 13.93 30.09
N ILE A 372 19.93 14.66 31.15
CA ILE A 372 21.26 14.96 31.73
C ILE A 372 21.73 13.74 32.51
N TYR A 373 22.86 13.18 32.12
CA TYR A 373 23.55 12.16 32.90
C TYR A 373 24.47 12.86 33.93
N GLU A 374 24.49 12.38 35.16
CA GLU A 374 25.35 12.92 36.21
C GLU A 374 26.83 12.57 36.04
N ALA A 375 27.13 11.56 35.19
CA ALA A 375 28.46 11.12 34.79
C ALA A 375 28.43 10.53 33.37
N GLU A 376 29.57 10.14 32.82
CA GLU A 376 29.61 9.45 31.51
C GLU A 376 28.72 8.20 31.50
N VAL A 377 28.75 7.43 32.60
CA VAL A 377 27.97 6.20 32.76
C VAL A 377 27.01 6.38 33.94
N PRO A 378 25.69 6.31 33.71
CA PRO A 378 24.69 6.31 34.78
C PRO A 378 24.85 5.12 35.74
N ASP A 379 24.46 5.34 37.01
CA ASP A 379 24.69 4.37 38.09
C ASP A 379 23.97 3.02 37.86
N ASP A 380 22.82 3.03 37.18
CA ASP A 380 22.04 1.84 36.90
C ASP A 380 22.64 0.94 35.79
N VAL A 381 23.67 1.40 35.09
CA VAL A 381 24.38 0.60 34.06
C VAL A 381 25.22 -0.47 34.72
N LEU A 382 25.06 -1.71 34.33
CA LEU A 382 25.77 -2.88 34.81
C LEU A 382 26.90 -3.30 33.89
N VAL A 383 26.70 -3.21 32.57
CA VAL A 383 27.71 -3.57 31.55
C VAL A 383 27.66 -2.61 30.37
N LEU A 384 28.78 -2.50 29.63
CA LEU A 384 28.88 -1.75 28.38
C LEU A 384 29.11 -2.69 27.22
N THR A 385 28.44 -2.44 26.08
CA THR A 385 28.73 -3.09 24.80
C THR A 385 28.87 -2.07 23.69
N ALA A 386 29.55 -2.44 22.59
CA ALA A 386 29.70 -1.57 21.44
C ALA A 386 29.17 -2.22 20.16
N GLY A 387 28.55 -1.42 19.30
CA GLY A 387 28.25 -1.74 17.90
C GLY A 387 29.20 -0.96 16.99
N ILE A 388 29.74 -1.60 15.96
CA ILE A 388 30.70 -1.02 15.03
C ILE A 388 30.21 -1.26 13.61
N ASP A 389 30.08 -0.19 12.85
CA ASP A 389 29.81 -0.23 11.42
C ASP A 389 31.05 0.17 10.63
N THR A 390 31.30 -0.53 9.52
CA THR A 390 32.51 -0.40 8.70
C THR A 390 32.14 0.24 7.37
N GLN A 391 32.52 1.52 7.19
CA GLN A 391 32.36 2.26 5.96
C GLN A 391 33.69 2.29 5.17
N ASP A 392 33.70 2.85 3.96
CA ASP A 392 34.91 2.90 3.13
C ASP A 392 35.95 3.90 3.66
N ASP A 393 35.53 4.94 4.39
CA ASP A 393 36.36 6.06 4.86
C ASP A 393 36.39 6.24 6.39
N ARG A 394 35.68 5.39 7.15
CA ARG A 394 35.54 5.54 8.60
C ARG A 394 34.97 4.30 9.28
N PHE A 395 35.15 4.23 10.59
CA PHE A 395 34.30 3.44 11.48
C PHE A 395 33.29 4.35 12.17
N GLU A 396 32.06 3.88 12.30
CA GLU A 396 31.07 4.46 13.21
C GLU A 396 30.89 3.49 14.38
N VAL A 397 30.93 4.01 15.61
CA VAL A 397 30.90 3.19 16.83
C VAL A 397 29.88 3.77 17.80
N GLU A 398 29.00 2.93 18.33
CA GLU A 398 28.13 3.27 19.44
C GLU A 398 28.41 2.40 20.65
N VAL A 399 28.63 3.02 21.81
CA VAL A 399 28.75 2.36 23.12
C VAL A 399 27.41 2.48 23.84
N CYS A 400 26.84 1.33 24.22
CA CYS A 400 25.58 1.22 24.95
C CYS A 400 25.81 0.65 26.35
N GLY A 401 25.23 1.29 27.36
CA GLY A 401 25.11 0.75 28.71
C GLY A 401 23.83 -0.09 28.85
N TRP A 402 23.88 -1.13 29.67
CA TRP A 402 22.76 -2.04 29.92
C TRP A 402 22.57 -2.27 31.41
N GLY A 403 21.33 -2.22 31.86
CA GLY A 403 20.89 -2.46 33.23
C GLY A 403 19.89 -3.62 33.35
N GLU A 404 19.23 -3.73 34.48
CA GLU A 404 18.21 -4.74 34.74
C GLU A 404 17.09 -4.69 33.69
N GLY A 405 16.58 -5.85 33.30
CA GLY A 405 15.51 -5.93 32.31
C GLY A 405 15.87 -5.40 30.93
N LYS A 406 17.17 -5.30 30.60
CA LYS A 406 17.68 -4.74 29.34
C LYS A 406 17.26 -3.26 29.12
N GLU A 407 17.09 -2.51 30.20
CA GLU A 407 17.09 -1.04 30.14
C GLU A 407 18.43 -0.57 29.57
N SER A 408 18.43 0.42 28.69
CA SER A 408 19.63 0.79 27.94
C SER A 408 19.91 2.28 27.94
N TRP A 409 21.18 2.65 27.98
CA TRP A 409 21.67 4.02 27.93
C TRP A 409 22.63 4.21 26.76
N GLY A 410 22.44 5.23 25.95
CA GLY A 410 23.45 5.71 25.02
C GLY A 410 24.61 6.31 25.83
N ILE A 411 25.84 5.83 25.61
CA ILE A 411 27.03 6.33 26.33
C ILE A 411 27.87 7.20 25.41
N ARG A 412 28.26 6.68 24.25
CA ARG A 412 29.09 7.40 23.28
C ARG A 412 28.76 6.93 21.86
N TYR A 413 28.51 7.88 20.96
CA TYR A 413 28.51 7.67 19.52
C TYR A 413 29.66 8.44 18.90
N GLN A 414 30.53 7.77 18.15
CA GLN A 414 31.73 8.37 17.59
C GLN A 414 32.03 7.87 16.21
N LYS A 415 32.53 8.79 15.36
CA LYS A 415 33.08 8.49 14.04
C LYS A 415 34.59 8.55 14.08
N ILE A 416 35.26 7.51 13.59
CA ILE A 416 36.72 7.40 13.49
C ILE A 416 37.07 7.41 12.00
N TYR A 417 37.49 8.58 11.51
CA TYR A 417 37.82 8.76 10.09
C TYR A 417 39.22 8.29 9.75
N GLY A 418 39.39 7.69 8.57
CA GLY A 418 40.67 7.31 8.01
C GLY A 418 40.56 6.26 6.91
N ASP A 419 41.67 5.98 6.26
CA ASP A 419 41.78 4.98 5.21
C ASP A 419 41.89 3.56 5.82
N LEU A 420 40.87 2.72 5.57
CA LEU A 420 40.82 1.35 6.11
C LEU A 420 41.89 0.41 5.56
N LEU A 421 42.60 0.81 4.52
CA LEU A 421 43.79 0.07 4.04
C LEU A 421 45.02 0.35 4.90
N LYS A 422 44.98 1.36 5.78
CA LYS A 422 46.08 1.73 6.67
C LYS A 422 45.87 1.16 8.08
N GLU A 423 46.93 0.66 8.66
CA GLU A 423 46.94 0.09 10.02
C GLU A 423 46.53 1.13 11.09
N GLN A 424 46.78 2.41 10.84
CA GLN A 424 46.54 3.48 11.82
C GLN A 424 45.09 3.58 12.26
N ILE A 425 44.11 3.49 11.34
CA ILE A 425 42.71 3.58 11.70
C ILE A 425 42.27 2.40 12.56
N TRP A 426 42.79 1.19 12.32
CA TRP A 426 42.53 0.00 13.12
C TRP A 426 43.11 0.12 14.53
N LYS A 427 44.29 0.76 14.66
CA LYS A 427 44.89 1.09 15.98
C LYS A 427 44.02 2.12 16.71
N SER A 428 43.48 3.10 16.01
CA SER A 428 42.57 4.11 16.59
C SER A 428 41.27 3.46 17.08
N LEU A 429 40.70 2.54 16.30
CA LEU A 429 39.53 1.76 16.72
C LEU A 429 39.84 0.90 17.95
N ASP A 430 40.96 0.22 17.95
CA ASP A 430 41.38 -0.63 19.10
C ASP A 430 41.60 0.19 20.36
N ALA A 431 42.23 1.34 20.25
CA ALA A 431 42.41 2.28 21.36
C ALA A 431 41.06 2.78 21.91
N PHE A 432 40.10 3.08 21.02
CA PHE A 432 38.75 3.44 21.42
C PHE A 432 38.04 2.31 22.18
N LEU A 433 38.11 1.08 21.71
CA LEU A 433 37.52 -0.08 22.38
C LEU A 433 38.14 -0.39 23.75
N LEU A 434 39.34 0.11 24.02
CA LEU A 434 40.01 0.01 25.32
C LEU A 434 39.74 1.20 26.25
N THR A 435 38.97 2.19 25.82
CA THR A 435 38.62 3.37 26.62
C THR A 435 37.90 2.93 27.90
N THR A 436 38.23 3.58 29.00
CA THR A 436 37.55 3.43 30.29
C THR A 436 36.59 4.58 30.49
N PHE A 437 35.36 4.24 30.77
CA PHE A 437 34.28 5.20 31.09
C PHE A 437 34.03 5.18 32.60
N TYR A 438 33.56 6.26 33.19
CA TYR A 438 33.43 6.39 34.63
C TYR A 438 32.01 6.67 35.08
N LYS A 439 31.61 6.01 36.20
CA LYS A 439 30.40 6.38 36.96
C LYS A 439 30.69 7.56 37.84
N LYS A 440 29.63 8.11 38.48
CA LYS A 440 29.69 9.27 39.37
C LYS A 440 30.61 9.02 40.61
N ASP A 441 30.62 7.81 41.11
CA ASP A 441 31.45 7.38 42.23
C ASP A 441 32.92 7.09 41.85
N GLY A 442 33.30 7.29 40.57
CA GLY A 442 34.62 7.00 40.06
C GLY A 442 34.81 5.55 39.65
N THR A 443 33.79 4.70 39.71
CA THR A 443 33.88 3.30 39.32
C THR A 443 34.20 3.18 37.82
N PRO A 444 35.30 2.51 37.43
CA PRO A 444 35.68 2.37 36.03
C PRO A 444 34.83 1.27 35.35
N MET A 445 34.32 1.60 34.15
CA MET A 445 33.58 0.70 33.28
C MET A 445 34.31 0.54 31.95
N ARG A 446 34.46 -0.71 31.47
CA ARG A 446 35.04 -1.01 30.17
C ARG A 446 34.00 -1.70 29.28
N ILE A 447 34.21 -1.63 27.97
CA ILE A 447 33.38 -2.33 27.00
C ILE A 447 33.60 -3.83 27.20
N LEU A 448 32.53 -4.53 27.60
CA LEU A 448 32.54 -6.00 27.84
C LEU A 448 32.62 -6.77 26.55
N ALA A 449 31.89 -6.34 25.53
CA ALA A 449 31.81 -6.98 24.24
C ALA A 449 31.53 -5.96 23.13
N ALA A 450 32.04 -6.23 21.92
CA ALA A 450 31.81 -5.41 20.74
C ALA A 450 31.38 -6.27 19.54
N GLY A 451 30.37 -5.81 18.80
CA GLY A 451 29.91 -6.44 17.58
C GLY A 451 30.28 -5.58 16.37
N MET A 452 31.04 -6.12 15.43
CA MET A 452 31.54 -5.41 14.26
C MET A 452 30.95 -5.96 12.98
N ASP A 453 30.32 -5.09 12.16
CA ASP A 453 29.81 -5.50 10.85
C ASP A 453 30.92 -5.93 9.89
N SER A 454 30.67 -7.04 9.21
CA SER A 454 31.58 -7.61 8.21
C SER A 454 30.98 -7.64 6.80
N GLY A 455 29.89 -6.93 6.57
CA GLY A 455 29.11 -6.96 5.32
C GLY A 455 29.71 -6.22 4.13
N GLY A 456 30.71 -5.35 4.31
CA GLY A 456 31.28 -4.48 3.27
C GLY A 456 32.51 -5.03 2.54
N HIS A 457 33.17 -4.13 1.81
CA HIS A 457 34.35 -4.44 1.00
C HIS A 457 35.56 -4.89 1.84
N HIS A 458 35.63 -4.51 3.11
CA HIS A 458 36.76 -4.77 4.02
C HIS A 458 36.60 -6.04 4.91
N SER A 459 35.70 -6.97 4.52
CA SER A 459 35.33 -8.16 5.33
C SER A 459 36.55 -8.97 5.87
N ASN A 460 37.60 -9.16 5.05
CA ASN A 460 38.77 -9.91 5.49
C ASN A 460 39.58 -9.19 6.59
N ALA A 461 39.69 -7.86 6.51
CA ALA A 461 40.34 -7.05 7.54
C ALA A 461 39.54 -7.08 8.85
N VAL A 462 38.20 -6.98 8.77
CA VAL A 462 37.28 -7.14 9.90
C VAL A 462 37.46 -8.53 10.55
N TYR A 463 37.50 -9.60 9.76
CA TYR A 463 37.67 -10.95 10.29
C TYR A 463 39.03 -11.11 11.00
N THR A 464 40.10 -10.55 10.45
CA THR A 464 41.43 -10.59 11.09
C THR A 464 41.42 -9.83 12.41
N PHE A 465 40.89 -8.58 12.39
CA PHE A 465 40.79 -7.73 13.58
C PHE A 465 40.00 -8.40 14.71
N CYS A 466 38.81 -8.95 14.39
CA CYS A 466 37.96 -9.62 15.37
C CYS A 466 38.58 -10.93 15.87
N LYS A 467 39.21 -11.70 15.00
CA LYS A 467 39.88 -12.98 15.40
C LYS A 467 40.97 -12.74 16.41
N GLU A 468 41.84 -11.75 16.19
CA GLU A 468 42.94 -11.38 17.12
C GLU A 468 42.42 -10.89 18.48
N ARG A 469 41.16 -10.41 18.55
CA ARG A 469 40.53 -9.83 19.74
C ARG A 469 39.34 -10.65 20.24
N PHE A 470 39.21 -11.87 19.80
CA PHE A 470 38.12 -12.76 20.19
C PHE A 470 38.05 -12.98 21.70
N ASP A 471 39.18 -13.12 22.33
CA ASP A 471 39.29 -13.27 23.80
C ASP A 471 38.86 -12.01 24.55
N ARG A 472 38.83 -10.87 23.87
CA ARG A 472 38.30 -9.58 24.36
C ARG A 472 36.82 -9.38 23.98
N HIS A 473 36.16 -10.43 23.51
CA HIS A 473 34.77 -10.43 23.06
C HIS A 473 34.48 -9.44 21.92
N VAL A 474 35.45 -9.27 20.98
CA VAL A 474 35.19 -8.52 19.74
C VAL A 474 34.74 -9.51 18.66
N PHE A 475 33.46 -9.43 18.28
CA PHE A 475 32.81 -10.41 17.43
C PHE A 475 32.61 -9.89 16.02
N ALA A 476 32.97 -10.70 15.01
CA ALA A 476 32.56 -10.42 13.63
C ALA A 476 31.10 -10.80 13.44
N LEU A 477 30.29 -9.84 12.95
CA LEU A 477 28.87 -10.00 12.72
C LEU A 477 28.56 -9.91 11.21
N LYS A 478 27.53 -10.62 10.76
CA LYS A 478 26.98 -10.48 9.41
C LYS A 478 25.48 -10.43 9.49
N GLY A 479 24.92 -9.31 9.06
CA GLY A 479 23.47 -9.11 8.98
C GLY A 479 22.82 -10.05 7.96
N LYS A 480 21.65 -10.58 8.32
CA LYS A 480 20.78 -11.34 7.43
C LYS A 480 19.32 -10.95 7.69
N GLY A 481 18.65 -10.46 6.66
CA GLY A 481 17.22 -10.15 6.72
C GLY A 481 16.32 -11.38 6.70
N GLY A 482 15.04 -11.18 7.03
CA GLY A 482 14.00 -12.21 7.10
C GLY A 482 13.73 -12.69 8.53
N GLU A 483 12.71 -13.55 8.68
CA GLU A 483 12.33 -14.14 9.96
C GLU A 483 13.32 -15.22 10.37
N ILE A 484 14.37 -14.83 11.07
CA ILE A 484 15.39 -15.73 11.63
C ILE A 484 15.68 -15.33 13.08
N ASP A 485 16.23 -16.25 13.85
CA ASP A 485 16.68 -15.98 15.21
C ASP A 485 17.66 -14.80 15.23
N PHE A 486 17.58 -13.97 16.27
CA PHE A 486 18.39 -12.77 16.38
C PHE A 486 19.89 -13.07 16.32
N ILE A 487 20.34 -14.11 17.05
CA ILE A 487 21.73 -14.58 17.01
C ILE A 487 21.75 -16.06 16.62
N ARG A 488 22.57 -16.42 15.64
CA ARG A 488 22.86 -17.81 15.30
C ARG A 488 24.27 -18.20 15.71
N ASN A 489 24.45 -19.46 16.00
CA ASN A 489 25.76 -20.03 16.33
C ASN A 489 26.81 -19.64 15.29
N PRO A 490 28.05 -19.34 15.73
CA PRO A 490 29.09 -18.87 14.83
C PRO A 490 29.56 -19.97 13.87
N SER A 491 29.95 -19.53 12.67
CA SER A 491 30.60 -20.39 11.69
C SER A 491 32.04 -19.89 11.40
N THR A 492 32.93 -20.76 11.06
CA THR A 492 34.32 -20.43 10.69
C THR A 492 34.60 -20.63 9.20
N ASN A 493 33.57 -20.64 8.37
CA ASN A 493 33.63 -20.88 6.92
C ASN A 493 34.13 -19.66 6.11
N ASN A 494 35.04 -18.87 6.66
CA ASN A 494 35.66 -17.72 5.99
C ASN A 494 37.19 -17.96 5.83
N ARG A 495 37.81 -17.17 4.96
CA ARG A 495 39.24 -17.28 4.63
C ARG A 495 40.15 -17.22 5.86
N VAL A 496 39.80 -16.39 6.83
CA VAL A 496 40.59 -16.15 8.05
C VAL A 496 40.28 -17.17 9.12
N LYS A 497 39.20 -17.97 8.95
CA LYS A 497 38.65 -18.88 9.98
C LYS A 497 38.33 -18.15 11.29
N ALA A 498 37.83 -16.93 11.19
CA ALA A 498 37.29 -16.16 12.30
C ALA A 498 35.90 -16.67 12.68
N PRO A 499 35.51 -16.73 13.95
CA PRO A 499 34.14 -16.95 14.35
C PRO A 499 33.25 -15.84 13.84
N LEU A 500 32.30 -16.15 12.95
CA LEU A 500 31.36 -15.24 12.34
C LEU A 500 29.95 -15.55 12.83
N PHE A 501 29.30 -14.58 13.49
CA PHE A 501 27.92 -14.69 13.95
C PHE A 501 26.96 -14.11 12.91
N ILE A 502 25.88 -14.83 12.64
CA ILE A 502 24.79 -14.30 11.80
C ILE A 502 23.78 -13.61 12.71
N VAL A 503 23.50 -12.34 12.41
CA VAL A 503 22.54 -11.51 13.14
C VAL A 503 21.28 -11.38 12.30
N GLY A 504 20.12 -11.76 12.85
CA GLY A 504 18.80 -11.53 12.28
C GLY A 504 18.45 -10.04 12.35
N THR A 505 18.80 -9.28 11.32
CA THR A 505 18.65 -7.81 11.32
C THR A 505 17.20 -7.39 11.48
N ASP A 506 16.26 -8.07 10.81
CA ASP A 506 14.83 -7.71 10.89
C ASP A 506 14.26 -8.00 12.28
N THR A 507 14.64 -9.11 12.91
CA THR A 507 14.25 -9.47 14.28
C THR A 507 14.83 -8.50 15.31
N GLY A 508 16.09 -8.10 15.13
CA GLY A 508 16.76 -7.11 15.98
C GLY A 508 16.12 -5.73 15.86
N LYS A 509 15.92 -5.24 14.65
CA LYS A 509 15.24 -3.96 14.38
C LYS A 509 13.83 -3.92 14.97
N ALA A 510 13.04 -4.98 14.80
CA ALA A 510 11.71 -5.08 15.39
C ALA A 510 11.74 -5.01 16.93
N THR A 511 12.71 -5.63 17.56
CA THR A 511 12.91 -5.57 19.01
C THR A 511 13.35 -4.18 19.45
N LEU A 512 14.28 -3.56 18.74
CA LEU A 512 14.75 -2.20 19.04
C LEU A 512 13.62 -1.17 18.90
N TYR A 513 12.80 -1.23 17.83
CA TYR A 513 11.67 -0.33 17.66
C TYR A 513 10.63 -0.47 18.78
N ARG A 514 10.38 -1.70 19.29
CA ARG A 514 9.51 -1.89 20.46
C ARG A 514 10.10 -1.22 21.72
N ARG A 515 11.41 -1.29 21.92
CA ARG A 515 12.10 -0.61 23.03
C ARG A 515 12.06 0.91 22.90
N LEU A 516 12.29 1.43 21.70
CA LEU A 516 12.19 2.87 21.41
C LEU A 516 10.76 3.41 21.57
N ALA A 517 9.74 2.60 21.29
CA ALA A 517 8.34 2.96 21.50
C ALA A 517 7.93 2.98 23.00
N ASN A 518 8.70 2.33 23.89
CA ASN A 518 8.43 2.37 25.32
C ASN A 518 8.65 3.79 25.88
N LYS A 519 7.62 4.34 26.53
CA LYS A 519 7.65 5.70 27.13
C LYS A 519 7.87 5.66 28.64
N THR A 520 7.84 4.48 29.27
CA THR A 520 7.99 4.29 30.71
C THR A 520 9.41 3.84 31.04
N LYS A 521 10.11 4.61 31.90
CA LYS A 521 11.46 4.24 32.41
C LYS A 521 11.42 2.91 33.13
N GLY A 522 12.48 2.12 32.97
CA GLY A 522 12.60 0.78 33.53
C GLY A 522 12.89 -0.28 32.44
N PRO A 523 12.50 -1.52 32.61
CA PRO A 523 12.81 -2.61 31.68
C PRO A 523 12.52 -2.27 30.21
N ASN A 524 13.51 -2.50 29.34
CA ASN A 524 13.44 -2.22 27.90
C ASN A 524 13.29 -0.73 27.51
N TYR A 525 13.45 0.23 28.42
CA TYR A 525 13.48 1.64 28.06
C TYR A 525 14.85 2.03 27.47
N CYS A 526 14.85 3.03 26.56
CA CYS A 526 16.06 3.57 25.93
C CYS A 526 16.29 5.00 26.39
N HIS A 527 17.38 5.24 27.13
CA HIS A 527 17.86 6.54 27.56
C HIS A 527 18.89 7.10 26.58
N PHE A 528 18.92 8.44 26.45
CA PHE A 528 19.89 9.14 25.61
C PHE A 528 20.44 10.36 26.34
N PRO A 529 21.76 10.62 26.27
CA PRO A 529 22.34 11.77 26.94
C PRO A 529 22.04 13.07 26.20
N LEU A 530 21.85 14.15 26.97
CA LEU A 530 21.72 15.50 26.45
C LEU A 530 23.09 16.11 26.06
N ASN A 531 24.19 15.59 26.63
CA ASN A 531 25.53 16.07 26.36
C ASN A 531 25.89 15.87 24.87
N GLU A 532 26.19 16.98 24.17
CA GLU A 532 26.56 16.98 22.74
C GLU A 532 27.85 16.22 22.47
N GLU A 533 28.82 16.22 23.40
CA GLU A 533 30.07 15.47 23.27
C GLU A 533 29.87 13.94 23.18
N ALA A 534 28.75 13.45 23.68
CA ALA A 534 28.36 12.05 23.56
C ALA A 534 27.94 11.64 22.15
N GLY A 535 27.66 12.61 21.26
CA GLY A 535 27.41 12.40 19.83
C GLY A 535 25.96 12.14 19.44
N TYR A 536 24.99 12.27 20.36
CA TYR A 536 23.56 12.00 20.12
C TYR A 536 22.83 13.26 19.64
N ASP A 537 23.17 13.73 18.43
CA ASP A 537 22.56 14.86 17.75
C ASP A 537 21.27 14.45 16.99
N GLU A 538 20.62 15.42 16.35
CA GLU A 538 19.41 15.17 15.53
C GLU A 538 19.68 14.20 14.38
N ASN A 539 20.90 14.23 13.77
CA ASN A 539 21.25 13.32 12.69
C ASN A 539 21.37 11.87 13.18
N TYR A 540 21.84 11.67 14.42
CA TYR A 540 21.84 10.36 15.04
C TYR A 540 20.41 9.82 15.17
N PHE A 541 19.46 10.59 15.71
CA PHE A 541 18.07 10.15 15.89
C PHE A 541 17.36 9.93 14.56
N ARG A 542 17.62 10.78 13.57
CA ARG A 542 17.12 10.60 12.22
C ARG A 542 17.62 9.29 11.60
N GLY A 543 18.89 8.95 11.80
CA GLY A 543 19.46 7.67 11.39
C GLY A 543 18.87 6.48 12.15
N LEU A 544 18.68 6.62 13.48
CA LEU A 544 18.11 5.60 14.34
C LEU A 544 16.66 5.24 13.97
N THR A 545 15.90 6.21 13.45
CA THR A 545 14.49 6.04 13.05
C THR A 545 14.28 6.04 11.53
N SER A 546 15.34 5.91 10.76
CA SER A 546 15.34 6.06 9.30
C SER A 546 14.54 5.01 8.54
N GLU A 547 14.28 3.87 9.13
CA GLU A 547 13.58 2.76 8.49
C GLU A 547 12.16 2.57 9.04
N LYS A 548 11.29 2.00 8.22
CA LYS A 548 9.95 1.54 8.60
C LYS A 548 9.73 0.10 8.14
N LEU A 549 8.93 -0.64 8.90
CA LEU A 549 8.53 -1.99 8.55
C LEU A 549 7.39 -1.91 7.54
N VAL A 550 7.56 -2.53 6.37
CA VAL A 550 6.51 -2.64 5.35
C VAL A 550 6.30 -4.10 4.99
N THR A 551 5.06 -4.48 4.76
CA THR A 551 4.73 -5.79 4.24
C THR A 551 4.60 -5.69 2.73
N ARG A 552 5.46 -6.38 1.99
CA ARG A 552 5.42 -6.47 0.53
C ARG A 552 5.16 -7.90 0.09
N PHE A 553 4.42 -8.04 -0.99
CA PHE A 553 4.22 -9.34 -1.61
C PHE A 553 5.30 -9.60 -2.67
N ALA A 554 6.08 -10.64 -2.50
CA ALA A 554 7.10 -11.04 -3.45
C ALA A 554 7.01 -12.55 -3.73
N ARG A 555 6.97 -12.91 -5.01
CA ARG A 555 6.94 -14.31 -5.47
C ARG A 555 5.86 -15.16 -4.79
N GLY A 556 4.63 -14.65 -4.70
CA GLY A 556 3.49 -15.41 -4.19
C GLY A 556 3.40 -15.52 -2.66
N LYS A 557 4.25 -14.82 -1.89
CA LYS A 557 4.23 -14.84 -0.41
C LYS A 557 4.28 -13.41 0.15
N MET A 558 3.55 -13.17 1.22
CA MET A 558 3.72 -11.95 2.01
C MET A 558 5.11 -11.97 2.65
N LYS A 559 5.87 -10.90 2.45
CA LYS A 559 7.18 -10.72 3.05
C LYS A 559 7.25 -9.36 3.72
N THR A 560 7.43 -9.38 5.02
CA THR A 560 7.68 -8.17 5.80
C THR A 560 9.16 -7.81 5.67
N MET A 561 9.45 -6.54 5.39
CA MET A 561 10.82 -6.05 5.22
C MET A 561 10.96 -4.60 5.70
N TRP A 562 12.13 -4.27 6.17
CA TRP A 562 12.49 -2.89 6.52
C TRP A 562 12.85 -2.11 5.26
N VAL A 563 12.34 -0.88 5.15
CA VAL A 563 12.64 0.07 4.06
C VAL A 563 12.89 1.45 4.64
N LEU A 564 13.69 2.25 3.97
CA LEU A 564 13.92 3.64 4.35
C LEU A 564 12.59 4.44 4.30
N LYS A 565 12.37 5.32 5.28
CA LYS A 565 11.22 6.22 5.33
C LYS A 565 11.28 7.30 4.25
N ASP A 566 12.49 7.82 4.03
CA ASP A 566 12.79 8.86 3.05
C ASP A 566 13.85 8.32 2.08
N GLU A 567 13.54 8.28 0.79
CA GLU A 567 14.47 7.81 -0.25
C GLU A 567 15.69 8.73 -0.43
N HIS A 568 15.60 9.98 0.02
CA HIS A 568 16.69 10.97 -0.02
C HIS A 568 17.63 10.87 1.19
N TYR A 569 17.17 10.27 2.31
CA TYR A 569 17.96 10.06 3.52
C TYR A 569 18.42 8.61 3.62
N LYS A 570 19.62 8.32 3.15
CA LYS A 570 20.15 6.95 3.04
C LYS A 570 20.97 6.49 4.27
N ARG A 571 21.02 7.27 5.34
CA ARG A 571 21.82 6.97 6.53
C ARG A 571 21.00 6.20 7.55
N ASN A 572 21.37 4.94 7.80
CA ASN A 572 20.77 4.08 8.83
C ASN A 572 21.79 3.51 9.80
N GLU A 573 23.04 3.98 9.73
CA GLU A 573 24.15 3.47 10.56
C GLU A 573 23.81 3.47 12.07
N PRO A 574 23.19 4.51 12.69
CA PRO A 574 22.81 4.47 14.11
C PRO A 574 21.86 3.33 14.47
N LEU A 575 20.94 2.95 13.56
CA LEU A 575 20.03 1.84 13.75
C LEU A 575 20.78 0.50 13.77
N ASP A 576 21.70 0.31 12.83
CA ASP A 576 22.49 -0.89 12.72
C ASP A 576 23.51 -1.01 13.87
N LEU A 577 24.14 0.10 14.29
CA LEU A 577 25.06 0.15 15.43
C LEU A 577 24.39 -0.31 16.73
N ARG A 578 23.21 0.23 17.05
CA ARG A 578 22.47 -0.19 18.25
C ARG A 578 22.03 -1.64 18.17
N ASN A 579 21.70 -2.12 16.98
CA ASN A 579 21.41 -3.53 16.75
C ASN A 579 22.63 -4.42 16.98
N TYR A 580 23.83 -3.99 16.53
CA TYR A 580 25.08 -4.72 16.74
C TYR A 580 25.56 -4.66 18.20
N ALA A 581 25.37 -3.54 18.90
CA ALA A 581 25.62 -3.46 20.35
C ALA A 581 24.70 -4.40 21.14
N THR A 582 23.43 -4.51 20.73
CA THR A 582 22.48 -5.50 21.29
C THR A 582 22.94 -6.93 20.98
N ALA A 583 23.40 -7.20 19.75
CA ALA A 583 23.93 -8.51 19.37
C ALA A 583 25.16 -8.91 20.22
N ALA A 584 26.06 -7.97 20.47
CA ALA A 584 27.22 -8.19 21.34
C ALA A 584 26.82 -8.55 22.79
N LEU A 585 25.74 -7.87 23.30
CA LEU A 585 25.16 -8.21 24.60
C LEU A 585 24.61 -9.63 24.65
N GLU A 586 23.83 -10.02 23.66
CA GLU A 586 23.22 -11.37 23.60
C GLU A 586 24.27 -12.48 23.44
N ILE A 587 25.34 -12.24 22.67
CA ILE A 587 26.44 -13.19 22.50
C ILE A 587 27.23 -13.34 23.79
N ALA A 588 27.56 -12.23 24.46
CA ALA A 588 28.28 -12.23 25.72
C ALA A 588 27.45 -12.75 26.91
N ASN A 589 26.12 -12.61 26.81
CA ASN A 589 25.13 -13.10 27.75
C ASN A 589 25.45 -12.81 29.24
N PRO A 590 25.76 -11.57 29.65
CA PRO A 590 26.09 -11.24 31.03
C PRO A 590 24.86 -11.31 31.95
N ILE A 591 25.07 -11.50 33.24
CA ILE A 591 24.03 -11.43 34.25
C ILE A 591 23.70 -9.95 34.51
N LEU A 592 22.50 -9.52 34.15
CA LEU A 592 22.02 -8.15 34.33
C LEU A 592 21.15 -8.02 35.60
N LEU A 593 21.75 -8.27 36.77
CA LEU A 593 21.12 -8.13 38.08
C LEU A 593 21.98 -7.24 38.98
N LYS A 594 21.38 -6.31 39.71
CA LYS A 594 22.06 -5.55 40.76
C LYS A 594 22.53 -6.52 41.86
N ARG A 595 23.66 -6.21 42.53
CA ARG A 595 24.23 -7.09 43.58
C ARG A 595 23.24 -7.44 44.69
N ASP A 596 22.36 -6.50 45.03
CA ASP A 596 21.33 -6.68 46.07
C ASP A 596 20.22 -7.65 45.66
N ASN A 597 20.06 -7.90 44.36
CA ASN A 597 19.04 -8.79 43.76
C ASN A 597 19.64 -10.16 43.36
N LEU A 598 20.95 -10.40 43.60
CA LEU A 598 21.54 -11.70 43.32
C LEU A 598 20.99 -12.75 44.29
N PRO A 599 20.54 -13.93 43.83
CA PRO A 599 20.11 -15.00 44.71
C PRO A 599 21.27 -15.38 45.63
N GLN A 600 21.04 -15.25 46.93
CA GLN A 600 22.05 -15.66 47.94
C GLN A 600 22.37 -17.15 47.74
N PRO A 601 23.66 -17.54 47.85
CA PRO A 601 24.03 -18.94 47.72
C PRO A 601 23.32 -19.74 48.81
N THR A 602 22.42 -20.63 48.41
CA THR A 602 21.74 -21.55 49.32
C THR A 602 22.82 -22.30 50.09
N GLN A 603 22.94 -22.04 51.39
CA GLN A 603 23.80 -22.87 52.28
C GLN A 603 23.36 -24.33 52.08
N ARG A 604 24.25 -25.16 51.57
CA ARG A 604 24.07 -26.61 51.53
C ARG A 604 23.86 -27.06 52.98
N GLN A 605 22.63 -27.34 53.36
CA GLN A 605 22.37 -28.06 54.62
C GLN A 605 23.15 -29.37 54.55
N GLY A 606 24.09 -29.50 55.51
CA GLY A 606 24.94 -30.69 55.62
C GLY A 606 24.07 -31.94 55.73
N ARG A 607 24.35 -32.94 54.93
CA ARG A 607 23.76 -34.29 55.03
C ARG A 607 23.89 -34.77 56.48
N ARG A 608 22.78 -34.83 57.21
CA ARG A 608 22.70 -35.60 58.47
C ARG A 608 23.08 -37.03 58.17
N LYS A 609 24.21 -37.47 58.74
CA LYS A 609 24.58 -38.90 58.81
C LYS A 609 23.47 -39.59 59.63
N LEU A 610 22.71 -40.45 59.04
CA LEU A 610 21.94 -41.45 59.74
C LEU A 610 22.89 -42.46 60.29
N SER A 611 23.16 -42.47 61.62
CA SER A 611 23.80 -43.54 62.34
C SER A 611 22.85 -44.73 62.34
N GLY A 612 23.27 -45.85 61.69
CA GLY A 612 22.61 -47.14 61.83
C GLY A 612 22.85 -47.65 63.20
N GLY A 613 21.79 -47.94 63.95
CA GLY A 613 21.80 -48.80 65.14
C GLY A 613 21.25 -50.14 64.69
N ILE A 614 22.05 -51.13 64.88
CA ILE A 614 21.71 -52.54 64.78
C ILE A 614 21.10 -52.97 66.14
N GLY A 615 20.00 -53.66 66.12
CA GLY A 615 19.39 -54.37 67.18
C GLY A 615 18.25 -55.20 66.62
#